data_02add6861957e122932dd6a11b7b7fba
#
_entry.id   02add6861957e122932dd6a11b7b7fba
#
_cell.length_a   1.000
_cell.length_b   1.000
_cell.length_c   1.000
_cell.angle_alpha   90.00
_cell.angle_beta   90.00
_cell.angle_gamma   90.00
#
_symmetry.space_group_name_H-M   'P 1'
#
loop_
_entity.id
_entity.type
_entity.pdbx_description
1 polymer ?
#
loop_
_entity_poly.entity_id
_entity_poly.type
_entity_poly.pdbx_seq_one_letter_code
_entity_poly.pdbx_strand_id
1 'polypeptide(L)'
;MPHITPAHLHILVNHIPVIGLPIIVLLLLWGIARREDAVVRAALIGTVLLAAGTWFTDFTGDGAKDDIRHLAWANKDVIQAHEDAGDRVNLVAISTGVVALATLALARRGRPLRRPLVIVTLVLLIASSGLAALAAWRGGKIRHDEFGLTPGRSVSDSAPRP
;
A
#
# COMPACT_ATOMS: atom_id res chain seq x y z
N MET A 1 -20.83 -14.33 -18.06
CA MET A 1 -19.44 -13.84 -17.89
C MET A 1 -19.23 -13.59 -16.41
N PRO A 2 -18.11 -13.99 -15.80
CA PRO A 2 -17.85 -13.67 -14.40
C PRO A 2 -17.78 -12.15 -14.26
N HIS A 3 -18.64 -11.58 -13.42
CA HIS A 3 -18.60 -10.16 -13.09
C HIS A 3 -17.48 -9.90 -12.11
N ILE A 4 -16.53 -9.02 -12.46
CA ILE A 4 -15.50 -8.54 -11.53
C ILE A 4 -16.21 -7.60 -10.55
N THR A 5 -16.29 -7.99 -9.28
CA THR A 5 -16.83 -7.14 -8.21
C THR A 5 -15.77 -6.15 -7.73
N PRO A 6 -16.15 -5.04 -7.06
CA PRO A 6 -15.23 -4.12 -6.41
C PRO A 6 -14.25 -4.83 -5.46
N ALA A 7 -14.71 -5.83 -4.70
CA ALA A 7 -13.87 -6.62 -3.82
C ALA A 7 -12.79 -7.41 -4.59
N HIS A 8 -13.13 -8.02 -5.74
CA HIS A 8 -12.14 -8.69 -6.59
C HIS A 8 -11.11 -7.71 -7.14
N LEU A 9 -11.56 -6.54 -7.61
CA LEU A 9 -10.66 -5.52 -8.11
C LEU A 9 -9.70 -5.03 -7.03
N HIS A 10 -10.21 -4.75 -5.83
CA HIS A 10 -9.38 -4.33 -4.69
C HIS A 10 -8.32 -5.37 -4.35
N ILE A 11 -8.67 -6.65 -4.25
CA ILE A 11 -7.71 -7.75 -4.00
C ILE A 11 -6.62 -7.80 -5.06
N LEU A 12 -6.96 -7.53 -6.33
CA LEU A 12 -5.97 -7.52 -7.41
C LEU A 12 -5.01 -6.34 -7.31
N VAL A 13 -5.54 -5.13 -7.08
CA VAL A 13 -4.74 -3.89 -7.14
C VAL A 13 -3.99 -3.59 -5.83
N ASN A 14 -4.39 -4.16 -4.70
CA ASN A 14 -3.71 -3.94 -3.42
C ASN A 14 -2.26 -4.45 -3.40
N HIS A 15 -1.90 -5.36 -4.33
CA HIS A 15 -0.53 -5.83 -4.52
C HIS A 15 0.39 -4.74 -5.06
N ILE A 16 -0.16 -3.71 -5.74
CA ILE A 16 0.63 -2.59 -6.30
C ILE A 16 1.41 -1.86 -5.19
N PRO A 17 0.79 -1.31 -4.13
CA PRO A 17 1.54 -0.68 -3.06
C PRO A 17 2.34 -1.67 -2.21
N VAL A 18 1.79 -2.86 -1.91
CA VAL A 18 2.43 -3.83 -1.01
C VAL A 18 3.75 -4.35 -1.56
N ILE A 19 3.82 -4.61 -2.87
CA ILE A 19 5.02 -5.13 -3.54
C ILE A 19 5.82 -3.98 -4.14
N GLY A 20 5.16 -3.00 -4.75
CA GLY A 20 5.80 -1.92 -5.48
C GLY A 20 6.63 -0.99 -4.59
N LEU A 21 6.11 -0.60 -3.41
CA LEU A 21 6.83 0.31 -2.51
C LEU A 21 8.19 -0.26 -2.06
N PRO A 22 8.30 -1.50 -1.55
CA PRO A 22 9.61 -2.08 -1.21
C PRO A 22 10.57 -2.17 -2.41
N ILE A 23 10.07 -2.50 -3.60
CA ILE A 23 10.90 -2.55 -4.80
C ILE A 23 11.49 -1.18 -5.12
N ILE A 24 10.69 -0.12 -5.04
CA ILE A 24 11.19 1.25 -5.28
C ILE A 24 12.15 1.71 -4.18
N VAL A 25 11.94 1.31 -2.91
CA VAL A 25 12.92 1.55 -1.84
C VAL A 25 14.28 0.96 -2.23
N LEU A 26 14.31 -0.32 -2.65
CA LEU A 26 15.55 -1.00 -3.06
C LEU A 26 16.20 -0.34 -4.27
N LEU A 27 15.40 0.06 -5.26
CA LEU A 27 15.87 0.75 -6.45
C LEU A 27 16.49 2.11 -6.11
N LEU A 28 15.83 2.88 -5.23
CA LEU A 28 16.33 4.19 -4.79
C LEU A 28 17.61 4.06 -3.97
N LEU A 29 17.68 3.08 -3.05
CA LEU A 29 18.88 2.76 -2.29
C LEU A 29 20.04 2.39 -3.21
N TRP A 30 19.78 1.54 -4.21
CA TRP A 30 20.78 1.16 -5.22
C TRP A 30 21.31 2.37 -5.98
N GLY A 31 20.42 3.23 -6.50
CA GLY A 31 20.80 4.43 -7.22
C GLY A 31 21.65 5.39 -6.39
N ILE A 32 21.31 5.57 -5.08
CA ILE A 32 22.06 6.39 -4.14
C ILE A 32 23.45 5.78 -3.89
N ALA A 33 23.51 4.48 -3.60
CA ALA A 33 24.76 3.77 -3.29
C ALA A 33 25.73 3.77 -4.48
N ARG A 34 25.21 3.61 -5.69
CA ARG A 34 25.99 3.59 -6.92
C ARG A 34 26.27 4.99 -7.50
N ARG A 35 25.65 6.04 -6.91
CA ARG A 35 25.71 7.43 -7.39
C ARG A 35 25.22 7.56 -8.84
N GLU A 36 24.21 6.78 -9.20
CA GLU A 36 23.63 6.68 -10.54
C GLU A 36 22.37 7.56 -10.62
N ASP A 37 22.50 8.80 -11.05
CA ASP A 37 21.39 9.76 -11.14
C ASP A 37 20.24 9.26 -12.02
N ALA A 38 20.52 8.48 -13.06
CA ALA A 38 19.50 7.89 -13.92
C ALA A 38 18.61 6.91 -13.16
N VAL A 39 19.20 6.06 -12.31
CA VAL A 39 18.48 5.10 -11.46
C VAL A 39 17.67 5.84 -10.38
N VAL A 40 18.25 6.87 -9.76
CA VAL A 40 17.54 7.71 -8.78
C VAL A 40 16.31 8.37 -9.44
N ARG A 41 16.46 8.93 -10.63
CA ARG A 41 15.33 9.52 -11.38
C ARG A 41 14.25 8.48 -11.71
N ALA A 42 14.63 7.29 -12.16
CA ALA A 42 13.70 6.19 -12.42
C ALA A 42 12.93 5.79 -11.15
N ALA A 43 13.61 5.69 -10.00
CA ALA A 43 12.99 5.42 -8.71
C ALA A 43 12.00 6.53 -8.29
N LEU A 44 12.37 7.80 -8.47
CA LEU A 44 11.48 8.94 -8.17
C LEU A 44 10.23 8.93 -9.09
N ILE A 45 10.38 8.62 -10.38
CA ILE A 45 9.24 8.45 -11.29
C ILE A 45 8.36 7.28 -10.83
N GLY A 46 8.96 6.13 -10.51
CA GLY A 46 8.26 4.98 -9.96
C GLY A 46 7.51 5.33 -8.67
N THR A 47 8.09 6.16 -7.79
CA THR A 47 7.42 6.67 -6.59
C THR A 47 6.14 7.45 -6.91
N VAL A 48 6.19 8.34 -7.90
CA VAL A 48 5.00 9.11 -8.33
C VAL A 48 3.92 8.17 -8.88
N LEU A 49 4.29 7.19 -9.71
CA LEU A 49 3.35 6.21 -10.25
C LEU A 49 2.74 5.34 -9.15
N LEU A 50 3.55 4.91 -8.16
CA LEU A 50 3.06 4.14 -7.02
C LEU A 50 2.13 4.96 -6.12
N ALA A 51 2.38 6.25 -5.94
CA ALA A 51 1.46 7.12 -5.20
C ALA A 51 0.08 7.17 -5.87
N ALA A 52 0.03 7.29 -7.20
CA ALA A 52 -1.22 7.21 -7.95
C ALA A 52 -1.88 5.81 -7.85
N GLY A 53 -1.07 4.73 -7.93
CA GLY A 53 -1.55 3.35 -7.75
C GLY A 53 -2.10 3.10 -6.34
N THR A 54 -1.48 3.67 -5.32
CA THR A 54 -1.94 3.56 -3.93
C THR A 54 -3.27 4.29 -3.72
N TRP A 55 -3.40 5.48 -4.27
CA TRP A 55 -4.68 6.20 -4.28
C TRP A 55 -5.79 5.39 -4.98
N PHE A 56 -5.48 4.78 -6.12
CA PHE A 56 -6.44 3.92 -6.82
C PHE A 56 -6.81 2.68 -6.01
N THR A 57 -5.85 2.09 -5.29
CA THR A 57 -6.10 0.95 -4.39
C THR A 57 -7.06 1.34 -3.27
N ASP A 58 -6.88 2.49 -2.67
CA ASP A 58 -7.74 3.06 -1.63
C ASP A 58 -9.16 3.27 -2.15
N PHE A 59 -9.30 3.93 -3.28
CA PHE A 59 -10.57 4.14 -3.96
C PHE A 59 -11.33 2.81 -4.23
N THR A 60 -10.63 1.75 -4.62
CA THR A 60 -11.27 0.43 -4.82
C THR A 60 -11.64 -0.24 -3.50
N GLY A 61 -10.97 0.10 -2.40
CA GLY A 61 -11.25 -0.38 -1.06
C GLY A 61 -12.62 0.02 -0.55
N ASP A 62 -13.04 1.25 -0.82
CA ASP A 62 -14.38 1.74 -0.44
C ASP A 62 -15.48 0.88 -1.09
N GLY A 63 -15.37 0.61 -2.37
CA GLY A 63 -16.32 -0.28 -3.07
C GLY A 63 -16.29 -1.72 -2.56
N ALA A 64 -15.09 -2.23 -2.23
CA ALA A 64 -14.91 -3.58 -1.67
C ALA A 64 -15.57 -3.73 -0.29
N LYS A 65 -15.48 -2.70 0.55
CA LYS A 65 -16.12 -2.65 1.86
C LYS A 65 -17.65 -2.76 1.74
N ASP A 66 -18.24 -2.06 0.80
CA ASP A 66 -19.68 -2.10 0.56
C ASP A 66 -20.17 -3.49 0.13
N ASP A 67 -19.35 -4.22 -0.63
CA ASP A 67 -19.64 -5.59 -1.06
C ASP A 67 -19.68 -6.59 0.10
N ILE A 68 -18.86 -6.41 1.13
CA ILE A 68 -18.63 -7.46 2.16
C ILE A 68 -19.22 -7.15 3.53
N ARG A 69 -19.43 -5.86 3.91
CA ARG A 69 -19.83 -5.45 5.27
C ARG A 69 -21.17 -6.01 5.77
N HIS A 70 -22.01 -6.48 4.88
CA HIS A 70 -23.32 -7.07 5.19
C HIS A 70 -23.28 -8.60 5.30
N LEU A 71 -22.15 -9.23 4.99
CA LEU A 71 -21.99 -10.68 5.05
C LEU A 71 -21.85 -11.16 6.51
N ALA A 72 -22.48 -12.28 6.83
CA ALA A 72 -22.55 -12.81 8.20
C ALA A 72 -21.17 -13.12 8.82
N TRP A 73 -20.15 -13.41 7.98
CA TRP A 73 -18.78 -13.69 8.41
C TRP A 73 -17.92 -12.43 8.57
N ALA A 74 -18.37 -11.27 8.07
CA ALA A 74 -17.58 -10.05 8.06
C ALA A 74 -17.53 -9.39 9.44
N ASN A 75 -16.34 -9.31 10.03
CA ASN A 75 -16.13 -8.60 11.28
C ASN A 75 -15.87 -7.12 10.99
N LYS A 76 -16.79 -6.25 11.42
CA LYS A 76 -16.76 -4.81 11.16
C LYS A 76 -15.53 -4.13 11.77
N ASP A 77 -15.11 -4.56 12.97
CA ASP A 77 -13.94 -3.96 13.64
C ASP A 77 -12.63 -4.28 12.91
N VAL A 78 -12.54 -5.49 12.34
CA VAL A 78 -11.37 -5.90 11.55
C VAL A 78 -11.33 -5.15 10.21
N ILE A 79 -12.48 -4.99 9.56
CA ILE A 79 -12.61 -4.20 8.32
C ILE A 79 -12.20 -2.75 8.59
N GLN A 80 -12.73 -2.13 9.66
CA GLN A 80 -12.40 -0.75 10.03
C GLN A 80 -10.90 -0.60 10.33
N ALA A 81 -10.30 -1.54 11.08
CA ALA A 81 -8.87 -1.49 11.38
C ALA A 81 -7.98 -1.62 10.13
N HIS A 82 -8.44 -2.35 9.11
CA HIS A 82 -7.77 -2.42 7.80
C HIS A 82 -7.91 -1.10 7.04
N GLU A 83 -9.11 -0.53 6.98
CA GLU A 83 -9.41 0.77 6.36
C GLU A 83 -8.55 1.88 6.96
N ASP A 84 -8.55 2.04 8.31
CA ASP A 84 -7.71 3.03 9.01
C ASP A 84 -6.21 2.88 8.68
N ALA A 85 -5.75 1.66 8.43
CA ALA A 85 -4.37 1.42 8.00
C ALA A 85 -4.16 1.82 6.54
N GLY A 86 -5.12 1.55 5.66
CA GLY A 86 -5.12 1.94 4.24
C GLY A 86 -5.04 3.46 4.09
N ASP A 87 -5.87 4.21 4.82
CA ASP A 87 -5.88 5.68 4.81
C ASP A 87 -4.50 6.26 5.16
N ARG A 88 -3.84 5.68 6.16
CA ARG A 88 -2.47 6.11 6.55
C ARG A 88 -1.45 5.81 5.47
N VAL A 89 -1.53 4.63 4.82
CA VAL A 89 -0.68 4.31 3.66
C VAL A 89 -0.90 5.33 2.57
N ASN A 90 -2.16 5.62 2.23
CA ASN A 90 -2.54 6.52 1.15
C ASN A 90 -2.01 7.93 1.42
N LEU A 91 -2.22 8.47 2.61
CA LEU A 91 -1.73 9.80 3.01
C LEU A 91 -0.21 9.90 2.87
N VAL A 92 0.55 8.93 3.41
CA VAL A 92 2.01 8.97 3.39
C VAL A 92 2.55 8.72 1.98
N ALA A 93 1.95 7.79 1.21
CA ALA A 93 2.36 7.50 -0.16
C ALA A 93 2.11 8.70 -1.11
N ILE A 94 0.96 9.37 -1.00
CA ILE A 94 0.68 10.60 -1.79
C ILE A 94 1.68 11.69 -1.42
N SER A 95 1.92 11.93 -0.13
CA SER A 95 2.91 12.91 0.32
C SER A 95 4.30 12.59 -0.23
N THR A 96 4.67 11.30 -0.26
CA THR A 96 5.93 10.83 -0.84
C THR A 96 6.01 11.11 -2.34
N GLY A 97 4.91 10.83 -3.05
CA GLY A 97 4.78 11.13 -4.49
C GLY A 97 4.95 12.62 -4.80
N VAL A 98 4.35 13.49 -3.98
CA VAL A 98 4.50 14.97 -4.11
C VAL A 98 5.97 15.38 -3.90
N VAL A 99 6.65 14.88 -2.88
CA VAL A 99 8.08 15.17 -2.64
C VAL A 99 8.94 14.67 -3.79
N ALA A 100 8.68 13.45 -4.29
CA ALA A 100 9.39 12.89 -5.44
C ALA A 100 9.18 13.73 -6.71
N LEU A 101 7.94 14.14 -6.98
CA LEU A 101 7.61 15.02 -8.11
C LEU A 101 8.31 16.39 -7.99
N ALA A 102 8.29 17.00 -6.81
CA ALA A 102 9.00 18.25 -6.55
C ALA A 102 10.52 18.10 -6.75
N THR A 103 11.10 16.97 -6.30
CA THR A 103 12.52 16.65 -6.49
C THR A 103 12.88 16.58 -7.98
N LEU A 104 12.05 15.90 -8.79
CA LEU A 104 12.21 15.80 -10.23
C LEU A 104 12.04 17.17 -10.92
N ALA A 105 11.04 17.95 -10.51
CA ALA A 105 10.75 19.25 -11.08
C ALA A 105 11.91 20.25 -10.83
N LEU A 106 12.49 20.23 -9.63
CA LEU A 106 13.63 21.08 -9.28
C LEU A 106 14.94 20.67 -9.97
N ALA A 107 15.04 19.40 -10.39
CA ALA A 107 16.19 18.85 -11.11
C ALA A 107 16.06 18.98 -12.64
N ARG A 108 15.07 19.71 -13.16
CA ARG A 108 14.90 19.96 -14.60
C ARG A 108 16.01 20.89 -15.15
N ARG A 109 16.19 20.86 -16.50
CA ARG A 109 17.12 21.74 -17.22
C ARG A 109 18.59 21.58 -16.81
N GLY A 110 19.04 20.33 -16.59
CA GLY A 110 20.45 20.04 -16.28
C GLY A 110 20.88 20.34 -14.85
N ARG A 111 19.98 20.75 -13.97
CA ARG A 111 20.29 20.90 -12.54
C ARG A 111 20.41 19.53 -11.87
N PRO A 112 21.39 19.35 -10.97
CA PRO A 112 21.56 18.10 -10.24
C PRO A 112 20.38 17.82 -9.30
N LEU A 113 20.17 16.56 -8.98
CA LEU A 113 19.23 16.13 -7.95
C LEU A 113 19.62 16.69 -6.57
N ARG A 114 18.65 17.26 -5.87
CA ARG A 114 18.87 17.78 -4.51
C ARG A 114 18.89 16.60 -3.53
N ARG A 115 20.08 16.18 -3.11
CA ARG A 115 20.27 15.03 -2.21
C ARG A 115 19.37 15.04 -0.97
N PRO A 116 19.15 16.17 -0.26
CA PRO A 116 18.24 16.17 0.90
C PRO A 116 16.83 15.73 0.54
N LEU A 117 16.28 16.17 -0.61
CA LEU A 117 14.93 15.76 -1.05
C LEU A 117 14.88 14.28 -1.44
N VAL A 118 15.95 13.74 -2.03
CA VAL A 118 16.06 12.30 -2.34
C VAL A 118 16.04 11.49 -1.04
N ILE A 119 16.76 11.93 -0.01
CA ILE A 119 16.78 11.27 1.31
C ILE A 119 15.40 11.37 1.99
N VAL A 120 14.75 12.53 1.94
CA VAL A 120 13.37 12.68 2.47
C VAL A 120 12.43 11.72 1.75
N THR A 121 12.51 11.62 0.42
CA THR A 121 11.71 10.66 -0.35
C THR A 121 11.98 9.22 0.09
N LEU A 122 13.25 8.85 0.30
CA LEU A 122 13.61 7.50 0.78
C LEU A 122 13.00 7.20 2.15
N VAL A 123 13.11 8.12 3.10
CA VAL A 123 12.55 7.93 4.46
C VAL A 123 11.03 7.76 4.39
N LEU A 124 10.35 8.59 3.61
CA LEU A 124 8.90 8.48 3.42
C LEU A 124 8.50 7.20 2.69
N LEU A 125 9.28 6.72 1.70
CA LEU A 125 9.07 5.42 1.03
C LEU A 125 9.18 4.25 2.01
N ILE A 126 10.18 4.27 2.89
CA ILE A 126 10.34 3.24 3.93
C ILE A 126 9.14 3.25 4.87
N ALA A 127 8.70 4.42 5.31
CA ALA A 127 7.51 4.56 6.14
C ALA A 127 6.25 4.05 5.42
N SER A 128 6.05 4.43 4.15
CA SER A 128 4.94 3.94 3.32
C SER A 128 4.96 2.43 3.18
N SER A 129 6.15 1.82 2.97
CA SER A 129 6.30 0.36 2.86
C SER A 129 5.93 -0.35 4.16
N GLY A 130 6.35 0.18 5.32
CA GLY A 130 5.99 -0.38 6.63
C GLY A 130 4.48 -0.29 6.91
N LEU A 131 3.86 0.84 6.57
CA LEU A 131 2.41 1.02 6.69
C LEU A 131 1.65 0.09 5.73
N ALA A 132 2.12 -0.09 4.49
CA ALA A 132 1.51 -1.01 3.52
C ALA A 132 1.59 -2.47 4.01
N ALA A 133 2.70 -2.88 4.61
CA ALA A 133 2.82 -4.20 5.24
C ALA A 133 1.82 -4.37 6.40
N LEU A 134 1.65 -3.34 7.24
CA LEU A 134 0.67 -3.35 8.33
C LEU A 134 -0.77 -3.43 7.79
N ALA A 135 -1.10 -2.67 6.75
CA ALA A 135 -2.42 -2.72 6.11
C ALA A 135 -2.67 -4.10 5.49
N ALA A 136 -1.70 -4.67 4.78
CA ALA A 136 -1.79 -6.01 4.20
C ALA A 136 -2.02 -7.09 5.29
N TRP A 137 -1.28 -7.01 6.40
CA TRP A 137 -1.46 -7.92 7.53
C TRP A 137 -2.86 -7.81 8.15
N ARG A 138 -3.40 -6.58 8.31
CA ARG A 138 -4.76 -6.36 8.79
C ARG A 138 -5.81 -6.86 7.79
N GLY A 139 -5.59 -6.64 6.49
CA GLY A 139 -6.46 -7.15 5.42
C GLY A 139 -6.54 -8.67 5.39
N GLY A 140 -5.41 -9.36 5.62
CA GLY A 140 -5.38 -10.82 5.74
C GLY A 140 -6.30 -11.36 6.85
N LYS A 141 -6.47 -10.62 7.95
CA LYS A 141 -7.34 -11.01 9.06
C LYS A 141 -8.83 -10.95 8.73
N ILE A 142 -9.25 -10.24 7.71
CA ILE A 142 -10.67 -10.14 7.34
C ILE A 142 -11.23 -11.51 6.94
N ARG A 143 -10.39 -12.38 6.37
CA ARG A 143 -10.81 -13.68 5.84
C ARG A 143 -10.22 -14.89 6.54
N HIS A 144 -9.13 -14.71 7.29
CA HIS A 144 -8.34 -15.77 7.90
C HIS A 144 -8.42 -15.73 9.43
N ASP A 145 -9.45 -16.36 10.00
CA ASP A 145 -9.66 -16.47 11.46
C ASP A 145 -8.56 -17.33 12.13
N GLU A 146 -7.90 -18.22 11.36
CA GLU A 146 -6.82 -19.11 11.84
C GLU A 146 -5.58 -18.35 12.31
N PHE A 147 -5.40 -17.11 11.98
CA PHE A 147 -4.28 -16.27 12.50
C PHE A 147 -4.51 -15.79 13.95
N GLY A 148 -5.46 -16.37 14.66
CA GLY A 148 -5.59 -16.26 16.13
C GLY A 148 -5.99 -14.89 16.64
N LEU A 149 -6.73 -14.11 15.87
CA LEU A 149 -6.93 -12.68 16.11
C LEU A 149 -8.34 -12.31 16.54
N THR A 150 -9.22 -13.30 16.68
CA THR A 150 -10.53 -13.15 17.34
C THR A 150 -10.41 -13.73 18.74
N PRO A 151 -10.32 -12.90 19.82
CA PRO A 151 -10.42 -13.44 21.16
C PRO A 151 -11.80 -14.10 21.30
N GLY A 152 -11.84 -15.43 21.41
CA GLY A 152 -13.05 -16.15 21.83
C GLY A 152 -13.67 -17.14 20.84
N ARG A 153 -13.18 -17.30 19.62
CA ARG A 153 -13.61 -18.43 18.76
C ARG A 153 -12.64 -19.59 18.86
N SER A 154 -13.01 -20.63 19.59
CA SER A 154 -12.28 -21.90 19.57
C SER A 154 -12.54 -22.62 18.24
N VAL A 155 -11.53 -23.34 17.75
CA VAL A 155 -11.62 -24.19 16.54
C VAL A 155 -12.78 -25.19 16.58
N SER A 156 -13.37 -25.44 17.76
CA SER A 156 -14.51 -26.31 17.97
C SER A 156 -15.85 -25.79 17.40
N ASP A 157 -15.97 -24.48 17.11
CA ASP A 157 -17.22 -23.89 16.59
C ASP A 157 -17.33 -23.96 15.05
N SER A 158 -16.30 -24.46 14.36
CA SER A 158 -16.26 -24.58 12.90
C SER A 158 -16.70 -25.95 12.38
N ALA A 159 -17.13 -26.87 13.25
CA ALA A 159 -17.69 -28.15 12.81
C ALA A 159 -19.06 -27.93 12.14
N PRO A 160 -19.32 -28.48 10.94
CA PRO A 160 -20.63 -28.42 10.33
C PRO A 160 -21.61 -29.14 11.26
N ARG A 161 -22.65 -28.45 11.69
CA ARG A 161 -23.77 -29.08 12.41
C ARG A 161 -24.52 -29.99 11.43
N PRO A 162 -24.86 -31.20 11.88
CA PRO A 162 -25.57 -32.19 11.05
C PRO A 162 -26.94 -31.71 10.58
#